data_dbe2cbb4c85d5b348547a39be3197aa4
#
_entry.id   dbe2cbb4c85d5b348547a39be3197aa4
#
_cell.length_a   1.000
_cell.length_b   1.000
_cell.length_c   1.000
_cell.angle_alpha   90.00
_cell.angle_beta   90.00
_cell.angle_gamma   90.00
#
_symmetry.space_group_name_H-M   'P 1'
#
loop_
_entity.id
_entity.type
_entity.pdbx_description
1 polymer ?
#
loop_
_entity_poly.entity_id
_entity_poly.type
_entity_poly.pdbx_seq_one_letter_code
_entity_poly.pdbx_strand_id
1 'polypeptide(L)'
;SMLGVFKGETLNTPSMLCVEDALDGLRWAERVGGLDALIARSEANLAAVADWVARSDWAAFLAEEPATRSSTSICLTISAKWFTSLAPDAQAAAAKRIAALLDQEGVAYDIAAYRDAPPGLRIWCGATVETSDIAALLPWLDWAHATVAAEHHTLAAE
;
A
#
# COMPACT_ATOMS: atom_id res chain seq x y z
N SER A 1 -19.68 -20.49 -23.21
CA SER A 1 -20.56 -19.62 -22.41
C SER A 1 -19.99 -19.49 -21.00
N MET A 2 -20.28 -18.40 -20.28
CA MET A 2 -19.88 -18.28 -18.85
C MET A 2 -20.37 -19.48 -18.02
N LEU A 3 -21.59 -19.97 -18.29
CA LEU A 3 -22.14 -21.15 -17.60
C LEU A 3 -21.35 -22.42 -17.89
N GLY A 4 -20.77 -22.57 -19.09
CA GLY A 4 -19.90 -23.69 -19.46
C GLY A 4 -18.59 -23.68 -18.71
N VAL A 5 -17.98 -22.50 -18.48
CA VAL A 5 -16.75 -22.38 -17.70
C VAL A 5 -16.95 -22.90 -16.26
N PHE A 6 -18.07 -22.58 -15.63
CA PHE A 6 -18.40 -23.13 -14.30
C PHE A 6 -18.68 -24.63 -14.29
N LYS A 7 -18.92 -25.25 -15.45
CA LYS A 7 -19.05 -26.71 -15.63
C LYS A 7 -17.76 -27.38 -16.08
N GLY A 8 -16.65 -26.66 -16.10
CA GLY A 8 -15.36 -27.18 -16.51
C GLY A 8 -15.04 -27.07 -18.00
N GLU A 9 -15.90 -26.40 -18.79
CA GLU A 9 -15.61 -26.13 -20.19
C GLU A 9 -14.53 -25.03 -20.29
N THR A 10 -13.54 -25.21 -21.14
CA THR A 10 -12.46 -24.23 -21.40
C THR A 10 -12.42 -23.88 -22.88
N LEU A 11 -12.04 -22.62 -23.20
CA LEU A 11 -11.88 -22.18 -24.56
C LEU A 11 -10.65 -22.80 -25.24
N ASN A 12 -9.59 -22.99 -24.46
CA ASN A 12 -8.33 -23.62 -24.86
C ASN A 12 -7.88 -24.61 -23.76
N THR A 13 -6.92 -25.45 -24.08
CA THR A 13 -6.25 -26.29 -23.08
C THR A 13 -5.67 -25.41 -21.96
N PRO A 14 -6.04 -25.65 -20.68
CA PRO A 14 -5.50 -24.89 -19.57
C PRO A 14 -3.97 -25.02 -19.48
N SER A 15 -3.30 -23.92 -19.13
CA SER A 15 -1.86 -23.98 -18.82
C SER A 15 -1.67 -24.72 -17.50
N MET A 16 -0.98 -25.87 -17.53
CA MET A 16 -0.67 -26.64 -16.32
C MET A 16 0.22 -25.85 -15.35
N LEU A 17 1.10 -24.99 -15.87
CA LEU A 17 1.93 -24.11 -15.03
C LEU A 17 1.05 -23.16 -14.20
N CYS A 18 0.09 -22.47 -14.82
CA CYS A 18 -0.85 -21.59 -14.08
C CYS A 18 -1.69 -22.35 -13.05
N VAL A 19 -2.04 -23.61 -13.33
CA VAL A 19 -2.79 -24.46 -12.38
C VAL A 19 -1.91 -24.81 -11.18
N GLU A 20 -0.66 -25.21 -11.41
CA GLU A 20 0.27 -25.56 -10.32
C GLU A 20 0.63 -24.33 -9.49
N ASP A 21 0.85 -23.16 -10.09
CA ASP A 21 1.08 -21.90 -9.38
C ASP A 21 -0.12 -21.56 -8.46
N ALA A 22 -1.34 -21.67 -8.98
CA ALA A 22 -2.55 -21.44 -8.19
C ALA A 22 -2.70 -22.46 -7.04
N LEU A 23 -2.41 -23.75 -7.31
CA LEU A 23 -2.43 -24.79 -6.29
C LEU A 23 -1.38 -24.58 -5.20
N ASP A 24 -0.17 -24.13 -5.55
CA ASP A 24 0.87 -23.83 -4.55
C ASP A 24 0.44 -22.66 -3.65
N GLY A 25 -0.12 -21.60 -4.22
CA GLY A 25 -0.71 -20.50 -3.46
C GLY A 25 -1.81 -20.94 -2.49
N LEU A 26 -2.72 -21.82 -2.95
CA LEU A 26 -3.79 -22.38 -2.11
C LEU A 26 -3.23 -23.27 -0.99
N ARG A 27 -2.26 -24.13 -1.30
CA ARG A 27 -1.57 -24.97 -0.29
C ARG A 27 -0.84 -24.12 0.74
N TRP A 28 -0.22 -23.00 0.32
CA TRP A 28 0.38 -22.05 1.25
C TRP A 28 -0.70 -21.45 2.17
N ALA A 29 -1.83 -21.01 1.62
CA ALA A 29 -2.95 -20.46 2.39
C ALA A 29 -3.45 -21.47 3.44
N GLU A 30 -3.60 -22.74 3.08
CA GLU A 30 -3.96 -23.81 4.01
C GLU A 30 -2.91 -24.00 5.12
N ARG A 31 -1.62 -24.01 4.76
CA ARG A 31 -0.52 -24.18 5.75
C ARG A 31 -0.45 -23.07 6.78
N VAL A 32 -0.80 -21.84 6.41
CA VAL A 32 -0.79 -20.69 7.35
C VAL A 32 -2.06 -20.60 8.22
N GLY A 33 -3.05 -21.48 8.00
CA GLY A 33 -4.27 -21.58 8.81
C GLY A 33 -5.56 -21.19 8.07
N GLY A 34 -5.54 -21.15 6.73
CA GLY A 34 -6.71 -20.91 5.90
C GLY A 34 -7.20 -19.47 5.91
N LEU A 35 -8.48 -19.28 5.57
CA LEU A 35 -9.08 -17.96 5.41
C LEU A 35 -8.97 -17.09 6.67
N ASP A 36 -9.27 -17.65 7.83
CA ASP A 36 -9.26 -16.88 9.09
C ASP A 36 -7.86 -16.34 9.41
N ALA A 37 -6.82 -17.13 9.16
CA ALA A 37 -5.44 -16.69 9.34
C ALA A 37 -5.05 -15.62 8.31
N LEU A 38 -5.48 -15.73 7.06
CA LEU A 38 -5.23 -14.71 6.04
C LEU A 38 -5.89 -13.38 6.39
N ILE A 39 -7.12 -13.42 6.89
CA ILE A 39 -7.82 -12.22 7.39
C ILE A 39 -7.06 -11.62 8.56
N ALA A 40 -6.72 -12.41 9.57
CA ALA A 40 -6.00 -11.94 10.75
C ALA A 40 -4.64 -11.29 10.40
N ARG A 41 -3.91 -11.83 9.42
CA ARG A 41 -2.65 -11.25 8.93
C ARG A 41 -2.85 -9.86 8.32
N SER A 42 -3.84 -9.70 7.43
CA SER A 42 -4.11 -8.38 6.82
C SER A 42 -4.67 -7.37 7.82
N GLU A 43 -5.45 -7.80 8.79
CA GLU A 43 -5.94 -6.96 9.89
C GLU A 43 -4.81 -6.51 10.82
N ALA A 44 -3.85 -7.38 11.14
CA ALA A 44 -2.66 -7.03 11.91
C ALA A 44 -1.80 -5.99 11.17
N ASN A 45 -1.67 -6.11 9.85
CA ASN A 45 -0.98 -5.13 9.03
C ASN A 45 -1.68 -3.77 9.06
N LEU A 46 -3.01 -3.75 8.91
CA LEU A 46 -3.80 -2.51 9.03
C LEU A 46 -3.66 -1.89 10.42
N ALA A 47 -3.68 -2.70 11.48
CA ALA A 47 -3.51 -2.21 12.85
C ALA A 47 -2.14 -1.54 13.04
N ALA A 48 -1.05 -2.14 12.54
CA ALA A 48 0.27 -1.55 12.62
C ALA A 48 0.35 -0.17 11.94
N VAL A 49 -0.26 -0.04 10.76
CA VAL A 49 -0.34 1.25 10.05
C VAL A 49 -1.24 2.23 10.80
N ALA A 50 -2.37 1.78 11.35
CA ALA A 50 -3.30 2.63 12.09
C ALA A 50 -2.66 3.20 13.36
N ASP A 51 -1.91 2.40 14.09
CA ASP A 51 -1.17 2.83 15.27
C ASP A 51 -0.07 3.86 14.94
N TRP A 52 0.58 3.72 13.79
CA TRP A 52 1.54 4.71 13.32
C TRP A 52 0.84 5.99 12.86
N VAL A 53 -0.23 5.92 12.06
CA VAL A 53 -1.01 7.09 11.63
C VAL A 53 -1.54 7.87 12.83
N ALA A 54 -2.00 7.20 13.88
CA ALA A 54 -2.50 7.85 15.10
C ALA A 54 -1.44 8.70 15.82
N ARG A 55 -0.15 8.43 15.58
CA ARG A 55 0.98 9.19 16.15
C ARG A 55 1.66 10.12 15.13
N SER A 56 1.26 10.03 13.86
CA SER A 56 1.83 10.84 12.79
C SER A 56 1.19 12.24 12.77
N ASP A 57 2.01 13.25 12.53
CA ASP A 57 1.58 14.64 12.33
C ASP A 57 1.45 15.01 10.84
N TRP A 58 1.76 14.07 9.95
CA TRP A 58 1.81 14.31 8.51
C TRP A 58 1.00 13.33 7.65
N ALA A 59 0.69 12.13 8.17
CA ALA A 59 -0.03 11.10 7.44
C ALA A 59 -1.44 10.89 8.01
N ALA A 60 -2.40 10.66 7.13
CA ALA A 60 -3.76 10.29 7.48
C ALA A 60 -4.29 9.23 6.52
N PHE A 61 -5.32 8.48 6.92
CA PHE A 61 -6.01 7.59 5.99
C PHE A 61 -6.79 8.41 4.96
N LEU A 62 -6.74 8.00 3.69
CA LEU A 62 -7.60 8.56 2.65
C LEU A 62 -9.08 8.25 2.94
N ALA A 63 -9.40 7.04 3.42
CA ALA A 63 -10.72 6.67 3.90
C ALA A 63 -10.90 7.15 5.35
N GLU A 64 -11.65 8.23 5.54
CA GLU A 64 -11.90 8.83 6.85
C GLU A 64 -12.66 7.87 7.77
N GLU A 65 -13.73 7.24 7.25
CA GLU A 65 -14.55 6.28 7.99
C GLU A 65 -13.81 4.94 8.15
N PRO A 66 -13.48 4.51 9.39
CA PRO A 66 -12.72 3.28 9.63
C PRO A 66 -13.31 2.03 9.00
N ALA A 67 -14.65 1.92 8.96
CA ALA A 67 -15.34 0.76 8.39
C ALA A 67 -15.16 0.63 6.86
N THR A 68 -14.69 1.67 6.18
CA THR A 68 -14.43 1.68 4.74
C THR A 68 -12.96 1.48 4.38
N ARG A 69 -12.08 1.36 5.36
CA ARG A 69 -10.64 1.14 5.14
C ARG A 69 -10.37 -0.28 4.67
N SER A 70 -9.58 -0.40 3.60
CA SER A 70 -9.07 -1.70 3.15
C SER A 70 -7.94 -2.18 4.04
N SER A 71 -7.97 -3.43 4.47
CA SER A 71 -6.85 -4.09 5.17
C SER A 71 -5.76 -4.61 4.22
N THR A 72 -6.01 -4.56 2.90
CA THR A 72 -5.06 -5.09 1.90
C THR A 72 -4.38 -3.99 1.09
N SER A 73 -5.12 -2.98 0.66
CA SER A 73 -4.59 -1.83 -0.09
C SER A 73 -4.85 -0.57 0.71
N ILE A 74 -3.92 -0.24 1.61
CA ILE A 74 -4.04 0.91 2.51
C ILE A 74 -3.65 2.17 1.76
N CYS A 75 -4.59 3.12 1.64
CA CYS A 75 -4.38 4.40 1.01
C CYS A 75 -4.23 5.49 2.06
N LEU A 76 -3.13 6.25 1.96
CA LEU A 76 -2.79 7.34 2.85
C LEU A 76 -2.76 8.67 2.08
N THR A 77 -3.19 9.73 2.73
CA THR A 77 -3.01 11.11 2.28
C THR A 77 -1.94 11.80 3.13
N ILE A 78 -1.31 12.83 2.56
CA ILE A 78 -0.32 13.65 3.25
C ILE A 78 -1.04 14.87 3.84
N SER A 79 -1.19 14.90 5.16
CA SER A 79 -1.94 15.93 5.89
C SER A 79 -1.06 17.10 6.37
N ALA A 80 0.25 17.01 6.18
CA ALA A 80 1.20 18.07 6.58
C ALA A 80 0.84 19.42 5.97
N LYS A 81 0.91 20.49 6.76
CA LYS A 81 0.50 21.82 6.36
C LYS A 81 1.29 22.37 5.16
N TRP A 82 2.59 22.09 5.09
CA TRP A 82 3.40 22.48 3.94
C TRP A 82 2.89 21.84 2.64
N PHE A 83 2.49 20.56 2.68
CA PHE A 83 1.99 19.82 1.53
C PHE A 83 0.59 20.29 1.11
N THR A 84 -0.33 20.44 2.07
CA THR A 84 -1.73 20.86 1.79
C THR A 84 -1.83 22.29 1.26
N SER A 85 -0.81 23.13 1.48
CA SER A 85 -0.74 24.49 0.93
C SER A 85 -0.21 24.54 -0.51
N LEU A 86 0.31 23.45 -1.05
CA LEU A 86 0.79 23.39 -2.43
C LEU A 86 -0.36 23.36 -3.44
N ALA A 87 -0.06 23.83 -4.66
CA ALA A 87 -0.93 23.59 -5.82
C ALA A 87 -1.03 22.10 -6.14
N PRO A 88 -2.11 21.61 -6.76
CA PRO A 88 -2.33 20.18 -7.02
C PRO A 88 -1.16 19.47 -7.74
N ASP A 89 -0.57 20.10 -8.74
CA ASP A 89 0.56 19.53 -9.49
C ASP A 89 1.81 19.39 -8.60
N ALA A 90 2.04 20.35 -7.71
CA ALA A 90 3.15 20.31 -6.76
C ALA A 90 2.92 19.25 -5.66
N GLN A 91 1.67 19.05 -5.21
CA GLN A 91 1.32 17.94 -4.32
C GLN A 91 1.60 16.60 -4.98
N ALA A 92 1.20 16.43 -6.25
CA ALA A 92 1.45 15.21 -7.00
C ALA A 92 2.96 14.95 -7.17
N ALA A 93 3.75 15.98 -7.47
CA ALA A 93 5.19 15.89 -7.59
C ALA A 93 5.85 15.50 -6.25
N ALA A 94 5.45 16.13 -5.14
CA ALA A 94 5.97 15.85 -3.82
C ALA A 94 5.66 14.40 -3.35
N ALA A 95 4.42 13.93 -3.56
CA ALA A 95 4.05 12.56 -3.25
C ALA A 95 4.85 11.52 -4.07
N LYS A 96 5.06 11.79 -5.37
CA LYS A 96 5.93 10.96 -6.21
C LYS A 96 7.39 11.00 -5.76
N ARG A 97 7.88 12.14 -5.28
CA ARG A 97 9.26 12.26 -4.76
C ARG A 97 9.46 11.41 -3.51
N ILE A 98 8.48 11.37 -2.58
CA ILE A 98 8.51 10.49 -1.42
C ILE A 98 8.61 9.02 -1.87
N ALA A 99 7.75 8.59 -2.78
CA ALA A 99 7.78 7.22 -3.30
C ALA A 99 9.12 6.89 -3.99
N ALA A 100 9.66 7.83 -4.78
CA ALA A 100 10.93 7.65 -5.47
C ALA A 100 12.13 7.53 -4.53
N LEU A 101 12.14 8.24 -3.39
CA LEU A 101 13.19 8.09 -2.38
C LEU A 101 13.20 6.66 -1.80
N LEU A 102 12.02 6.13 -1.47
CA LEU A 102 11.89 4.77 -0.92
C LEU A 102 12.30 3.70 -1.93
N ASP A 103 12.01 3.91 -3.21
CA ASP A 103 12.45 3.02 -4.29
C ASP A 103 13.97 3.08 -4.49
N GLN A 104 14.57 4.28 -4.47
CA GLN A 104 16.01 4.47 -4.58
C GLN A 104 16.81 3.80 -3.46
N GLU A 105 16.28 3.83 -2.23
CA GLU A 105 16.86 3.16 -1.07
C GLU A 105 16.57 1.63 -1.05
N GLY A 106 15.79 1.13 -2.00
CA GLY A 106 15.41 -0.29 -2.06
C GLY A 106 14.49 -0.73 -0.93
N VAL A 107 13.77 0.22 -0.33
CA VAL A 107 12.91 -0.03 0.86
C VAL A 107 11.49 -0.39 0.46
N ALA A 108 10.91 0.31 -0.51
CA ALA A 108 9.54 0.07 -0.94
C ALA A 108 9.36 0.39 -2.43
N TYR A 109 8.73 -0.54 -3.14
CA TYR A 109 8.42 -0.44 -4.55
C TYR A 109 6.91 -0.25 -4.76
N ASP A 110 6.51 0.48 -5.82
CA ASP A 110 5.09 0.70 -6.21
C ASP A 110 4.20 1.26 -5.07
N ILE A 111 4.77 2.15 -4.25
CA ILE A 111 4.08 2.74 -3.10
C ILE A 111 3.33 4.05 -3.44
N ALA A 112 3.45 4.55 -4.65
CA ALA A 112 2.73 5.73 -5.10
C ALA A 112 1.22 5.50 -5.15
N ALA A 113 0.44 6.58 -5.00
CA ALA A 113 -1.01 6.54 -5.19
C ALA A 113 -1.40 6.04 -6.58
N TYR A 114 -2.58 5.44 -6.70
CA TYR A 114 -3.11 5.04 -8.00
C TYR A 114 -3.31 6.26 -8.90
N ARG A 115 -3.20 6.08 -10.24
CA ARG A 115 -3.18 7.18 -11.22
C ARG A 115 -4.30 8.22 -11.05
N ASP A 116 -5.51 7.75 -10.77
CA ASP A 116 -6.71 8.59 -10.66
C ASP A 116 -7.08 8.92 -9.20
N ALA A 117 -6.22 8.57 -8.23
CA ALA A 117 -6.40 8.88 -6.82
C ALA A 117 -5.80 10.24 -6.46
N PRO A 118 -6.26 10.88 -5.38
CA PRO A 118 -5.58 12.04 -4.82
C PRO A 118 -4.10 11.77 -4.53
N PRO A 119 -3.22 12.80 -4.58
CA PRO A 119 -1.82 12.65 -4.23
C PRO A 119 -1.63 12.07 -2.82
N GLY A 120 -0.89 10.97 -2.72
CA GLY A 120 -0.70 10.24 -1.49
C GLY A 120 0.12 8.97 -1.70
N LEU A 121 -0.02 8.02 -0.80
CA LEU A 121 0.67 6.74 -0.83
C LEU A 121 -0.33 5.59 -0.78
N ARG A 122 0.04 4.47 -1.36
CA ARG A 122 -0.75 3.24 -1.36
C ARG A 122 0.17 2.08 -0.95
N ILE A 123 -0.12 1.48 0.19
CA ILE A 123 0.70 0.41 0.75
C ILE A 123 -0.05 -0.91 0.59
N TRP A 124 0.57 -1.89 -0.06
CA TRP A 124 0.05 -3.24 -0.10
C TRP A 124 0.32 -3.94 1.24
N CYS A 125 -0.74 -4.25 1.96
CA CYS A 125 -0.73 -4.86 3.28
C CYS A 125 -1.48 -6.19 3.32
N GLY A 126 -1.66 -6.85 2.17
CA GLY A 126 -2.37 -8.13 2.08
C GLY A 126 -1.69 -9.24 2.88
N ALA A 127 -2.38 -10.36 3.01
CA ALA A 127 -1.97 -11.48 3.86
C ALA A 127 -0.61 -12.13 3.49
N THR A 128 -0.06 -11.81 2.32
CA THR A 128 1.27 -12.27 1.88
C THR A 128 2.41 -11.39 2.39
N VAL A 129 2.12 -10.28 3.07
CA VAL A 129 3.10 -9.38 3.68
C VAL A 129 3.18 -9.64 5.17
N GLU A 130 4.38 -9.73 5.72
CA GLU A 130 4.59 -9.89 7.15
C GLU A 130 4.40 -8.55 7.88
N THR A 131 3.77 -8.57 9.05
CA THR A 131 3.57 -7.37 9.87
C THR A 131 4.90 -6.72 10.29
N SER A 132 5.96 -7.52 10.44
CA SER A 132 7.32 -7.04 10.69
C SER A 132 7.86 -6.16 9.55
N ASP A 133 7.52 -6.49 8.29
CA ASP A 133 7.97 -5.72 7.12
C ASP A 133 7.23 -4.38 7.07
N ILE A 134 5.92 -4.39 7.37
CA ILE A 134 5.16 -3.15 7.53
C ILE A 134 5.78 -2.29 8.64
N ALA A 135 6.04 -2.85 9.82
CA ALA A 135 6.65 -2.11 10.93
C ALA A 135 8.03 -1.53 10.57
N ALA A 136 8.82 -2.26 9.79
CA ALA A 136 10.12 -1.78 9.31
C ALA A 136 10.00 -0.65 8.29
N LEU A 137 8.94 -0.64 7.47
CA LEU A 137 8.67 0.42 6.48
C LEU A 137 8.32 1.77 7.13
N LEU A 138 7.54 1.77 8.23
CA LEU A 138 6.96 2.99 8.78
C LEU A 138 7.99 4.10 9.10
N PRO A 139 9.13 3.85 9.75
CA PRO A 139 10.15 4.88 9.96
C PRO A 139 10.79 5.40 8.67
N TRP A 140 10.82 4.60 7.60
CA TRP A 140 11.29 5.05 6.30
C TRP A 140 10.30 6.00 5.63
N LEU A 141 8.99 5.83 5.86
CA LEU A 141 7.98 6.80 5.42
C LEU A 141 8.20 8.15 6.09
N ASP A 142 8.45 8.16 7.40
CA ASP A 142 8.76 9.37 8.16
C ASP A 142 10.03 10.06 7.63
N TRP A 143 11.09 9.29 7.37
CA TRP A 143 12.33 9.81 6.80
C TRP A 143 12.12 10.41 5.41
N ALA A 144 11.43 9.72 4.51
CA ALA A 144 11.20 10.20 3.15
C ALA A 144 10.34 11.47 3.13
N HIS A 145 9.29 11.51 3.96
CA HIS A 145 8.48 12.72 4.14
C HIS A 145 9.32 13.90 4.67
N ALA A 146 10.12 13.69 5.73
CA ALA A 146 10.97 14.74 6.30
C ALA A 146 12.00 15.27 5.29
N THR A 147 12.58 14.39 4.47
CA THR A 147 13.52 14.76 3.42
C THR A 147 12.85 15.66 2.39
N VAL A 148 11.69 15.30 1.87
CA VAL A 148 10.95 16.09 0.86
C VAL A 148 10.48 17.42 1.45
N ALA A 149 10.03 17.43 2.70
CA ALA A 149 9.65 18.66 3.40
C ALA A 149 10.85 19.64 3.51
N ALA A 150 12.03 19.14 3.83
CA ALA A 150 13.25 19.96 3.90
C ALA A 150 13.66 20.49 2.51
N GLU A 151 13.62 19.66 1.45
CA GLU A 151 13.84 20.10 0.08
C GLU A 151 12.91 21.26 -0.30
N HIS A 152 11.61 21.15 0.06
CA HIS A 152 10.62 22.18 -0.22
C HIS A 152 10.88 23.50 0.53
N HIS A 153 11.23 23.43 1.81
CA HIS A 153 11.54 24.61 2.60
C HIS A 153 12.78 25.39 2.09
N THR A 154 13.78 24.66 1.59
CA THR A 154 14.98 25.28 1.01
C THR A 154 14.63 26.05 -0.27
N LEU A 155 13.85 25.45 -1.17
CA LEU A 155 13.43 26.09 -2.41
C LEU A 155 12.52 27.31 -2.20
N ALA A 156 11.77 27.36 -1.11
CA ALA A 156 10.90 28.48 -0.77
C ALA A 156 11.66 29.66 -0.11
N ALA A 157 12.90 29.45 0.31
CA ALA A 157 13.75 30.46 0.94
C ALA A 157 14.70 31.17 -0.05
N GLU A 158 14.81 30.66 -1.29
CA GLU A 158 15.55 31.26 -2.41
C GLU A 158 14.64 32.16 -3.25
#